data_3d750d1637924a6141314c90c9a46459
#
_entry.id   3d750d1637924a6141314c90c9a46459
#
_cell.length_a   1.000
_cell.length_b   1.000
_cell.length_c   1.000
_cell.angle_alpha   90.00
_cell.angle_beta   90.00
_cell.angle_gamma   90.00
#
_symmetry.space_group_name_H-M   'P 1'
#
loop_
_entity.id
_entity.type
_entity.pdbx_description
1 polymer ?
#
loop_
_entity_poly.entity_id
_entity_poly.type
_entity_poly.pdbx_seq_one_letter_code
_entity_poly.pdbx_strand_id
1 'polypeptide(L)'
;MSFVRLDRLTPASPAASSSAREAERQSSVTAEAVKSVCESMSSSSAEAIGAVNVYVDAFNTNAGDVGPTAGSAIDALNASADLVVSSISGPLTPELRDALTRWVDAARAVATAIAGNYGAEEFNAAIAELNASKTSALDLCDAAYR
;
A
#
# COMPACT_ATOMS: atom_id res chain seq x y z
N MET A 1 15.44 36.90 -17.23
CA MET A 1 15.86 37.06 -16.80
C MET A 1 16.42 37.05 -16.58
N SER A 2 16.33 36.90 -17.33
CA SER A 2 16.83 36.96 -17.02
C SER A 2 17.33 36.78 -17.14
N PHE A 3 17.28 36.69 -17.81
CA PHE A 3 17.88 36.73 -17.75
C PHE A 3 18.54 36.62 -17.62
N VAL A 4 18.43 36.31 -18.28
CA VAL A 4 19.00 36.36 -17.99
C VAL A 4 19.39 36.25 -18.05
N ARG A 5 19.59 36.13 -18.48
CA ARG A 5 20.04 36.20 -18.24
C ARG A 5 20.57 35.89 -18.12
N LEU A 6 20.70 35.68 -18.98
CA LEU A 6 21.23 35.58 -18.69
C LEU A 6 21.70 35.46 -18.54
N ASP A 7 21.99 35.63 -18.91
CA ASP A 7 22.52 35.63 -18.54
C ASP A 7 22.93 35.28 -18.34
N ARG A 8 23.16 35.24 -18.26
CA ARG A 8 23.66 35.01 -17.95
C ARG A 8 24.02 34.32 -17.62
N LEU A 9 23.86 34.81 -18.18
CA LEU A 9 24.33 33.67 -17.77
C LEU A 9 25.59 33.52 -17.02
N THR A 10 25.66 33.86 -15.87
CA THR A 10 26.75 33.25 -15.15
C THR A 10 26.56 31.78 -15.22
N PRO A 11 27.41 31.02 -15.84
CA PRO A 11 27.20 29.59 -15.81
C PRO A 11 27.27 29.14 -14.39
N ALA A 12 26.27 28.40 -13.97
CA ALA A 12 26.28 27.77 -12.65
C ALA A 12 27.58 26.95 -12.53
N SER A 13 28.18 26.96 -11.35
CA SER A 13 29.37 26.15 -11.14
C SER A 13 29.03 24.66 -11.39
N PRO A 14 29.99 23.85 -11.82
CA PRO A 14 29.72 22.42 -12.03
C PRO A 14 29.14 21.74 -10.81
N ALA A 15 29.56 22.13 -9.61
CA ALA A 15 29.03 21.58 -8.37
C ALA A 15 27.53 21.89 -8.19
N ALA A 16 27.11 23.11 -8.49
CA ALA A 16 25.70 23.50 -8.38
C ALA A 16 24.85 22.75 -9.42
N SER A 17 25.33 22.58 -10.65
CA SER A 17 24.63 21.82 -11.68
C SER A 17 24.48 20.36 -11.29
N SER A 18 25.53 19.76 -10.73
CA SER A 18 25.48 18.37 -10.26
C SER A 18 24.47 18.19 -9.14
N SER A 19 24.39 19.13 -8.20
CA SER A 19 23.43 19.10 -7.12
C SER A 19 21.99 19.19 -7.62
N ALA A 20 21.74 20.05 -8.62
CA ALA A 20 20.41 20.20 -9.20
C ALA A 20 19.97 18.90 -9.90
N ARG A 21 20.86 18.27 -10.65
CA ARG A 21 20.57 17.01 -11.33
C ARG A 21 20.32 15.89 -10.34
N GLU A 22 21.08 15.86 -9.27
CA GLU A 22 20.89 14.85 -8.22
C GLU A 22 19.53 15.01 -7.55
N ALA A 23 19.13 16.25 -7.26
CA ALA A 23 17.81 16.53 -6.69
C ALA A 23 16.68 16.09 -7.61
N GLU A 24 16.80 16.35 -8.91
CA GLU A 24 15.82 15.93 -9.91
C GLU A 24 15.72 14.40 -9.97
N ARG A 25 16.87 13.72 -9.95
CA ARG A 25 16.90 12.27 -9.99
C ARG A 25 16.28 11.66 -8.74
N GLN A 26 16.58 12.20 -7.57
CA GLN A 26 15.97 11.74 -6.32
C GLN A 26 14.46 11.93 -6.33
N SER A 27 14.00 13.05 -6.84
CA SER A 27 12.58 13.34 -6.95
C SER A 27 11.88 12.33 -7.87
N SER A 28 12.48 12.00 -9.01
CA SER A 28 11.93 11.01 -9.95
C SER A 28 11.90 9.62 -9.34
N VAL A 29 12.96 9.22 -8.65
CA VAL A 29 13.03 7.91 -8.01
C VAL A 29 11.97 7.78 -6.92
N THR A 30 11.78 8.85 -6.14
CA THR A 30 10.75 8.89 -5.11
C THR A 30 9.36 8.76 -5.70
N ALA A 31 9.08 9.51 -6.78
CA ALA A 31 7.78 9.46 -7.45
C ALA A 31 7.49 8.06 -8.00
N GLU A 32 8.49 7.42 -8.59
CA GLU A 32 8.33 6.06 -9.10
C GLU A 32 8.11 5.04 -7.99
N ALA A 33 8.82 5.18 -6.88
CA ALA A 33 8.64 4.28 -5.73
C ALA A 33 7.23 4.40 -5.15
N VAL A 34 6.73 5.63 -5.00
CA VAL A 34 5.38 5.89 -4.51
C VAL A 34 4.35 5.32 -5.48
N LYS A 35 4.51 5.57 -6.77
CA LYS A 35 3.59 5.06 -7.79
C LYS A 35 3.51 3.53 -7.73
N SER A 36 4.66 2.87 -7.69
CA SER A 36 4.73 1.41 -7.68
C SER A 36 4.02 0.82 -6.46
N VAL A 37 4.33 1.33 -5.27
CA VAL A 37 3.75 0.77 -4.04
C VAL A 37 2.26 1.11 -3.94
N CYS A 38 1.84 2.29 -4.41
CA CYS A 38 0.44 2.68 -4.39
C CYS A 38 -0.40 1.85 -5.36
N GLU A 39 0.13 1.52 -6.53
CA GLU A 39 -0.54 0.62 -7.47
C GLU A 39 -0.67 -0.77 -6.88
N SER A 40 0.39 -1.30 -6.25
CA SER A 40 0.35 -2.60 -5.59
C SER A 40 -0.68 -2.61 -4.46
N MET A 41 -0.72 -1.54 -3.66
CA MET A 41 -1.67 -1.41 -2.56
C MET A 41 -3.11 -1.39 -3.07
N SER A 42 -3.38 -0.61 -4.10
CA SER A 42 -4.72 -0.47 -4.65
C SER A 42 -5.24 -1.79 -5.22
N SER A 43 -4.47 -2.45 -6.08
CA SER A 43 -4.92 -3.69 -6.72
C SER A 43 -4.97 -4.85 -5.75
N SER A 44 -3.96 -5.01 -4.90
CA SER A 44 -3.92 -6.15 -3.99
C SER A 44 -4.96 -6.03 -2.87
N SER A 45 -5.21 -4.80 -2.37
CA SER A 45 -6.23 -4.62 -1.34
C SER A 45 -7.63 -4.92 -1.88
N ALA A 46 -7.91 -4.52 -3.11
CA ALA A 46 -9.21 -4.83 -3.74
C ALA A 46 -9.40 -6.33 -3.88
N GLU A 47 -8.36 -7.03 -4.30
CA GLU A 47 -8.41 -8.49 -4.48
C GLU A 47 -8.60 -9.20 -3.15
N ALA A 48 -7.84 -8.80 -2.13
CA ALA A 48 -7.96 -9.40 -0.81
C ALA A 48 -9.34 -9.19 -0.21
N ILE A 49 -9.87 -7.97 -0.30
CA ILE A 49 -11.19 -7.66 0.24
C ILE A 49 -12.29 -8.41 -0.51
N GLY A 50 -12.15 -8.54 -1.83
CA GLY A 50 -13.08 -9.33 -2.62
C GLY A 50 -13.15 -10.78 -2.13
N ALA A 51 -12.00 -11.40 -1.89
CA ALA A 51 -11.95 -12.77 -1.39
C ALA A 51 -12.54 -12.90 0.03
N VAL A 52 -12.27 -11.91 0.89
CA VAL A 52 -12.85 -11.90 2.24
C VAL A 52 -14.36 -11.77 2.18
N ASN A 53 -14.89 -10.92 1.28
CA ASN A 53 -16.33 -10.75 1.12
C ASN A 53 -17.00 -12.06 0.70
N VAL A 54 -16.37 -12.81 -0.21
CA VAL A 54 -16.90 -14.11 -0.61
C VAL A 54 -16.94 -15.07 0.58
N TYR A 55 -15.89 -15.08 1.39
CA TYR A 55 -15.87 -15.90 2.60
C TYR A 55 -16.97 -15.50 3.59
N VAL A 56 -17.14 -14.19 3.82
CA VAL A 56 -18.16 -13.68 4.75
C VAL A 56 -19.56 -14.08 4.28
N ASP A 57 -19.83 -13.95 3.00
CA ASP A 57 -21.12 -14.35 2.44
C ASP A 57 -21.37 -15.85 2.62
N ALA A 58 -20.36 -16.67 2.35
CA ALA A 58 -20.47 -18.12 2.52
C ALA A 58 -20.71 -18.48 3.99
N PHE A 59 -20.00 -17.81 4.90
CA PHE A 59 -20.17 -18.03 6.35
C PHE A 59 -21.58 -17.65 6.81
N ASN A 60 -22.05 -16.47 6.38
CA ASN A 60 -23.34 -15.94 6.82
C ASN A 60 -24.52 -16.74 6.24
N THR A 61 -24.38 -17.33 5.08
CA THR A 61 -25.43 -18.13 4.46
C THR A 61 -25.30 -19.62 4.79
N ASN A 62 -24.31 -20.00 5.60
CA ASN A 62 -24.05 -21.39 5.94
C ASN A 62 -23.81 -22.27 4.70
N ALA A 63 -23.14 -21.69 3.71
CA ALA A 63 -22.88 -22.37 2.46
C ALA A 63 -21.89 -23.51 2.65
N GLY A 64 -22.02 -24.55 1.82
CA GLY A 64 -21.14 -25.72 1.89
C GLY A 64 -19.69 -25.42 1.48
N ASP A 65 -19.44 -24.27 0.87
CA ASP A 65 -18.11 -23.87 0.41
C ASP A 65 -17.37 -22.92 1.36
N VAL A 66 -17.79 -22.85 2.63
CA VAL A 66 -17.11 -22.00 3.64
C VAL A 66 -15.62 -22.36 3.74
N GLY A 67 -15.29 -23.65 3.79
CA GLY A 67 -13.90 -24.08 3.89
C GLY A 67 -13.04 -23.60 2.71
N PRO A 68 -13.42 -23.91 1.47
CA PRO A 68 -12.68 -23.41 0.30
C PRO A 68 -12.59 -21.89 0.23
N THR A 69 -13.66 -21.16 0.57
CA THR A 69 -13.63 -19.70 0.54
C THR A 69 -12.74 -19.14 1.64
N ALA A 70 -12.68 -19.80 2.80
CA ALA A 70 -11.75 -19.43 3.89
C ALA A 70 -10.30 -19.56 3.40
N GLY A 71 -9.97 -20.69 2.78
CA GLY A 71 -8.63 -20.91 2.23
C GLY A 71 -8.25 -19.86 1.21
N SER A 72 -9.17 -19.55 0.29
CA SER A 72 -8.94 -18.52 -0.73
C SER A 72 -8.75 -17.14 -0.11
N ALA A 73 -9.53 -16.79 0.93
CA ALA A 73 -9.39 -15.51 1.60
C ALA A 73 -8.04 -15.40 2.32
N ILE A 74 -7.63 -16.46 3.01
CA ILE A 74 -6.34 -16.51 3.71
C ILE A 74 -5.20 -16.30 2.69
N ASP A 75 -5.24 -17.05 1.59
CA ASP A 75 -4.22 -16.96 0.55
C ASP A 75 -4.18 -15.57 -0.07
N ALA A 76 -5.32 -14.99 -0.37
CA ALA A 76 -5.40 -13.66 -0.97
C ALA A 76 -4.86 -12.58 -0.02
N LEU A 77 -5.20 -12.66 1.26
CA LEU A 77 -4.72 -11.71 2.26
C LEU A 77 -3.21 -11.80 2.41
N ASN A 78 -2.67 -12.99 2.52
CA ASN A 78 -1.23 -13.19 2.68
C ASN A 78 -0.47 -12.81 1.40
N ALA A 79 -0.99 -13.15 0.24
CA ALA A 79 -0.36 -12.77 -1.04
C ALA A 79 -0.35 -11.25 -1.21
N SER A 80 -1.45 -10.58 -0.84
CA SER A 80 -1.53 -9.12 -0.90
C SER A 80 -0.55 -8.47 0.06
N ALA A 81 -0.45 -8.99 1.29
CA ALA A 81 0.50 -8.49 2.27
C ALA A 81 1.93 -8.65 1.77
N ASP A 82 2.27 -9.83 1.23
CA ASP A 82 3.60 -10.10 0.68
C ASP A 82 3.94 -9.18 -0.49
N LEU A 83 2.97 -8.95 -1.37
CA LEU A 83 3.17 -8.06 -2.52
C LEU A 83 3.44 -6.62 -2.08
N VAL A 84 2.69 -6.13 -1.10
CA VAL A 84 2.91 -4.77 -0.57
C VAL A 84 4.27 -4.69 0.12
N VAL A 85 4.64 -5.69 0.93
CA VAL A 85 5.96 -5.73 1.57
C VAL A 85 7.06 -5.67 0.52
N SER A 86 6.94 -6.45 -0.54
CA SER A 86 7.93 -6.46 -1.63
C SER A 86 8.03 -5.12 -2.34
N SER A 87 6.94 -4.36 -2.35
CA SER A 87 6.89 -3.04 -3.00
C SER A 87 7.38 -1.92 -2.10
N ILE A 88 7.49 -2.15 -0.78
CA ILE A 88 8.01 -1.14 0.15
C ILE A 88 9.53 -1.13 0.03
N SER A 89 9.99 -0.44 -0.99
CA SER A 89 11.42 -0.30 -1.22
C SER A 89 11.66 1.10 -1.76
N GLY A 90 12.88 1.58 -1.57
CA GLY A 90 13.25 2.88 -2.05
C GLY A 90 12.73 4.00 -1.14
N PRO A 91 12.79 5.24 -1.63
CA PRO A 91 12.54 6.43 -0.81
C PRO A 91 11.05 6.72 -0.68
N LEU A 92 10.45 6.23 0.38
CA LEU A 92 9.07 6.54 0.76
C LEU A 92 9.09 7.42 2.00
N THR A 93 8.05 8.25 2.17
CA THR A 93 7.94 9.01 3.41
C THR A 93 7.68 8.03 4.56
N PRO A 94 8.13 8.37 5.78
CA PRO A 94 7.85 7.51 6.94
C PRO A 94 6.35 7.29 7.15
N GLU A 95 5.53 8.30 6.90
CA GLU A 95 4.08 8.19 7.06
C GLU A 95 3.47 7.15 6.12
N LEU A 96 3.87 7.17 4.85
CA LEU A 96 3.37 6.21 3.87
C LEU A 96 3.87 4.81 4.21
N ARG A 97 5.14 4.68 4.56
CA ARG A 97 5.72 3.39 4.95
C ARG A 97 4.98 2.80 6.14
N ASP A 98 4.70 3.62 7.16
CA ASP A 98 4.00 3.17 8.36
C ASP A 98 2.56 2.74 8.04
N ALA A 99 1.86 3.50 7.21
CA ALA A 99 0.49 3.17 6.81
C ALA A 99 0.43 1.85 6.04
N LEU A 100 1.38 1.64 5.14
CA LEU A 100 1.47 0.39 4.38
C LEU A 100 1.79 -0.80 5.29
N THR A 101 2.69 -0.60 6.25
CA THR A 101 3.04 -1.64 7.23
C THR A 101 1.83 -2.00 8.09
N ARG A 102 1.06 -1.01 8.50
CA ARG A 102 -0.18 -1.25 9.26
C ARG A 102 -1.17 -2.09 8.45
N TRP A 103 -1.31 -1.79 7.15
CA TRP A 103 -2.19 -2.57 6.30
C TRP A 103 -1.71 -4.02 6.17
N VAL A 104 -0.40 -4.21 5.99
CA VAL A 104 0.19 -5.56 5.91
C VAL A 104 -0.10 -6.35 7.19
N ASP A 105 0.13 -5.74 8.34
CA ASP A 105 -0.13 -6.38 9.63
C ASP A 105 -1.61 -6.68 9.81
N ALA A 106 -2.48 -5.75 9.40
CA ALA A 106 -3.93 -5.94 9.49
C ALA A 106 -4.40 -7.07 8.57
N ALA A 107 -3.86 -7.16 7.35
CA ALA A 107 -4.21 -8.23 6.42
C ALA A 107 -3.82 -9.60 6.99
N ARG A 108 -2.64 -9.69 7.58
CA ARG A 108 -2.19 -10.94 8.21
C ARG A 108 -3.01 -11.28 9.44
N ALA A 109 -3.45 -10.27 10.20
CA ALA A 109 -4.32 -10.50 11.36
C ALA A 109 -5.67 -11.06 10.94
N VAL A 110 -6.26 -10.56 9.84
CA VAL A 110 -7.52 -11.11 9.32
C VAL A 110 -7.31 -12.56 8.87
N ALA A 111 -6.23 -12.84 8.16
CA ALA A 111 -5.91 -14.21 7.73
C ALA A 111 -5.78 -15.15 8.94
N THR A 112 -5.14 -14.69 10.00
CA THR A 112 -4.99 -15.48 11.25
C THR A 112 -6.35 -15.72 11.90
N ALA A 113 -7.22 -14.71 11.93
CA ALA A 113 -8.55 -14.83 12.51
C ALA A 113 -9.39 -15.85 11.75
N ILE A 114 -9.30 -15.87 10.42
CA ILE A 114 -10.01 -16.86 9.60
C ILE A 114 -9.45 -18.26 9.86
N ALA A 115 -8.13 -18.39 9.81
CA ALA A 115 -7.45 -19.68 9.98
C ALA A 115 -7.72 -20.28 11.37
N GLY A 116 -7.80 -19.44 12.40
CA GLY A 116 -8.01 -19.87 13.77
C GLY A 116 -9.47 -20.01 14.17
N ASN A 117 -10.40 -19.76 13.26
CA ASN A 117 -11.84 -19.77 13.55
C ASN A 117 -12.18 -18.87 14.73
N TYR A 118 -11.62 -17.69 14.76
CA TYR A 118 -11.91 -16.70 15.83
C TYR A 118 -13.39 -16.32 15.77
N GLY A 119 -13.93 -15.92 16.93
CA GLY A 119 -15.32 -15.48 17.01
C GLY A 119 -15.59 -14.25 16.17
N ALA A 120 -16.88 -13.98 15.92
CA ALA A 120 -17.31 -12.85 15.10
C ALA A 120 -16.76 -11.52 15.63
N GLU A 121 -16.68 -11.36 16.93
CA GLU A 121 -16.20 -10.10 17.53
C GLU A 121 -14.73 -9.84 17.16
N GLU A 122 -13.88 -10.84 17.33
CA GLU A 122 -12.46 -10.70 16.99
C GLU A 122 -12.25 -10.55 15.48
N PHE A 123 -13.01 -11.30 14.69
CA PHE A 123 -12.95 -11.18 13.25
C PHE A 123 -13.36 -9.78 12.78
N ASN A 124 -14.47 -9.26 13.32
CA ASN A 124 -14.95 -7.94 12.94
C ASN A 124 -13.99 -6.84 13.38
N ALA A 125 -13.32 -6.99 14.52
CA ALA A 125 -12.30 -6.05 14.96
C ALA A 125 -11.10 -6.04 13.99
N ALA A 126 -10.68 -7.22 13.54
CA ALA A 126 -9.59 -7.34 12.58
C ALA A 126 -9.97 -6.70 11.23
N ILE A 127 -11.22 -6.90 10.79
CA ILE A 127 -11.72 -6.28 9.56
C ILE A 127 -11.78 -4.76 9.68
N ALA A 128 -12.19 -4.24 10.83
CA ALA A 128 -12.23 -2.80 11.06
C ALA A 128 -10.83 -2.19 10.93
N GLU A 129 -9.82 -2.83 11.49
CA GLU A 129 -8.43 -2.37 11.38
C GLU A 129 -7.93 -2.48 9.94
N LEU A 130 -8.30 -3.54 9.23
CA LEU A 130 -7.94 -3.70 7.83
C LEU A 130 -8.48 -2.53 6.99
N ASN A 131 -9.77 -2.21 7.18
CA ASN A 131 -10.40 -1.11 6.45
C ASN A 131 -9.81 0.25 6.82
N ALA A 132 -9.53 0.48 8.09
CA ALA A 132 -8.94 1.75 8.54
C ALA A 132 -7.53 1.93 7.98
N SER A 133 -6.71 0.89 8.01
CA SER A 133 -5.35 0.96 7.49
C SER A 133 -5.33 1.09 5.96
N LYS A 134 -6.27 0.43 5.27
CA LYS A 134 -6.43 0.59 3.83
C LYS A 134 -6.75 2.04 3.47
N THR A 135 -7.72 2.62 4.16
CA THR A 135 -8.12 4.02 3.93
C THR A 135 -6.95 4.96 4.16
N SER A 136 -6.21 4.79 5.25
CA SER A 136 -5.05 5.62 5.56
C SER A 136 -4.00 5.54 4.45
N ALA A 137 -3.68 4.33 3.99
CA ALA A 137 -2.68 4.14 2.95
C ALA A 137 -3.12 4.76 1.64
N LEU A 138 -4.38 4.54 1.23
CA LEU A 138 -4.89 5.08 -0.03
C LEU A 138 -4.99 6.60 0.01
N ASP A 139 -5.36 7.18 1.15
CA ASP A 139 -5.41 8.64 1.31
C ASP A 139 -4.02 9.25 1.14
N LEU A 140 -3.00 8.63 1.71
CA LEU A 140 -1.62 9.09 1.55
C LEU A 140 -1.15 8.93 0.11
N CYS A 141 -1.56 7.86 -0.56
CA CYS A 141 -1.28 7.66 -1.97
C CYS A 141 -1.92 8.76 -2.82
N ASP A 142 -3.18 9.07 -2.57
CA ASP A 142 -3.88 10.14 -3.29
C ASP A 142 -3.19 11.48 -3.09
N ALA A 143 -2.80 11.77 -1.85
CA ALA A 143 -2.10 13.02 -1.54
C ALA A 143 -0.76 13.12 -2.29
N ALA A 144 -0.08 12.01 -2.50
CA ALA A 144 1.21 11.98 -3.19
C ALA A 144 1.10 12.29 -4.68
N TYR A 145 -0.09 12.12 -5.27
CA TYR A 145 -0.32 12.40 -6.69
C TYR A 145 -0.82 13.82 -6.97
N ARG A 146 -1.02 14.64 -5.94
CA ARG A 146 -1.51 16.02 -6.09
C ARG A 146 -0.44 17.07 -6.27
#